data_369d5eca83a3e74ef140cecc609ad474
#
_entry.id   369d5eca83a3e74ef140cecc609ad474
#
_cell.length_a   1.000
_cell.length_b   1.000
_cell.length_c   1.000
_cell.angle_alpha   90.00
_cell.angle_beta   90.00
_cell.angle_gamma   90.00
#
_symmetry.space_group_name_H-M   'P 1'
#
loop_
_entity.id
_entity.type
_entity.pdbx_description
1 polymer ?
#
loop_
_entity_poly.entity_id
_entity_poly.type
_entity_poly.pdbx_seq_one_letter_code
_entity_poly.pdbx_strand_id
1 'polypeptide(L)'
;MLQPIQETAAWIKQHTNVHPTTAIVLGTGLGRLAAEIEVIDSFPYADIPHFPVSTVEGHSGRLIFGRLGGKEVMALEGRFHFYEGYNMKEVTFPVRVMHELGIQTLFVSNAAGGMNPDFEIGDLMLITDHINFMPEHPLHGPNFPTGPRFPDMSEAYDRQLLSQAREIAKEKGIKVVEGVYVGTQGPTYETPAEYKMYRILGGDAVGMSTVPEVIVARHCGMRVFGVSIITDLGVEGKIVEVSHEEVQRAANAVQPLMAEIFREMIRRG
;
A
#
# COMPACT_ATOMS: atom_id res chain seq x y z
N MET A 1 -5.44 -10.75 -20.69
CA MET A 1 -5.14 -10.28 -19.30
C MET A 1 -5.67 -11.22 -18.22
N LEU A 2 -6.86 -11.80 -18.32
CA LEU A 2 -7.39 -12.76 -17.33
C LEU A 2 -6.53 -14.03 -17.24
N GLN A 3 -6.13 -14.56 -18.38
CA GLN A 3 -5.34 -15.81 -18.44
C GLN A 3 -4.02 -15.73 -17.66
N PRO A 4 -3.14 -14.70 -17.83
CA PRO A 4 -1.93 -14.58 -17.01
C PRO A 4 -2.20 -14.53 -15.51
N ILE A 5 -3.27 -13.87 -15.07
CA ILE A 5 -3.64 -13.80 -13.64
C ILE A 5 -4.01 -15.17 -13.12
N GLN A 6 -4.81 -15.94 -13.89
CA GLN A 6 -5.21 -17.30 -13.53
C GLN A 6 -4.02 -18.26 -13.51
N GLU A 7 -3.12 -18.17 -14.48
CA GLU A 7 -1.89 -18.96 -14.54
C GLU A 7 -0.99 -18.69 -13.33
N THR A 8 -0.80 -17.42 -12.98
CA THR A 8 -0.05 -17.00 -11.78
C THR A 8 -0.70 -17.55 -10.50
N ALA A 9 -2.00 -17.36 -10.35
CA ALA A 9 -2.72 -17.85 -9.17
C ALA A 9 -2.68 -19.39 -9.07
N ALA A 10 -2.80 -20.09 -10.20
CA ALA A 10 -2.69 -21.55 -10.23
C ALA A 10 -1.29 -22.03 -9.85
N TRP A 11 -0.25 -21.35 -10.36
CA TRP A 11 1.14 -21.63 -9.98
C TRP A 11 1.35 -21.46 -8.48
N ILE A 12 0.90 -20.33 -7.90
CA ILE A 12 1.02 -20.08 -6.47
C ILE A 12 0.31 -21.17 -5.65
N LYS A 13 -0.93 -21.53 -6.01
CA LYS A 13 -1.70 -22.60 -5.34
C LYS A 13 -1.02 -23.98 -5.39
N GLN A 14 -0.14 -24.23 -6.36
CA GLN A 14 0.65 -25.45 -6.45
C GLN A 14 1.91 -25.43 -5.57
N HIS A 15 2.37 -24.24 -5.15
CA HIS A 15 3.64 -24.08 -4.46
C HIS A 15 3.48 -23.70 -2.96
N THR A 16 2.26 -23.43 -2.51
CA THR A 16 1.97 -23.18 -1.09
C THR A 16 0.65 -23.81 -0.68
N ASN A 17 0.57 -24.24 0.57
CA ASN A 17 -0.67 -24.71 1.21
C ASN A 17 -1.26 -23.65 2.17
N VAL A 18 -0.75 -22.43 2.15
CA VAL A 18 -1.27 -21.32 2.96
C VAL A 18 -2.40 -20.62 2.19
N HIS A 19 -3.55 -20.45 2.84
CA HIS A 19 -4.77 -19.90 2.23
C HIS A 19 -5.24 -18.64 2.95
N PRO A 20 -4.50 -17.52 2.88
CA PRO A 20 -4.84 -16.31 3.59
C PRO A 20 -6.06 -15.62 3.01
N THR A 21 -6.80 -14.92 3.86
CA THR A 21 -7.85 -13.98 3.46
C THR A 21 -7.39 -12.53 3.52
N THR A 22 -6.19 -12.28 4.06
CA THR A 22 -5.60 -10.95 4.22
C THR A 22 -4.27 -10.88 3.48
N ALA A 23 -4.10 -9.81 2.70
CA ALA A 23 -2.82 -9.48 2.07
C ALA A 23 -2.29 -8.13 2.56
N ILE A 24 -0.97 -7.98 2.51
CA ILE A 24 -0.25 -6.77 2.93
C ILE A 24 0.68 -6.36 1.79
N VAL A 25 0.66 -5.09 1.40
CA VAL A 25 1.65 -4.50 0.50
C VAL A 25 2.58 -3.60 1.31
N LEU A 26 3.84 -3.98 1.37
CA LEU A 26 4.90 -3.28 2.08
C LEU A 26 5.64 -2.35 1.12
N GLY A 27 5.55 -1.05 1.37
CA GLY A 27 6.26 -0.02 0.61
C GLY A 27 7.70 0.21 1.07
N THR A 28 8.30 1.28 0.56
CA THR A 28 9.67 1.72 0.86
C THR A 28 9.90 1.89 2.37
N GLY A 29 10.99 1.32 2.87
CA GLY A 29 11.37 1.41 4.28
C GLY A 29 10.53 0.55 5.23
N LEU A 30 9.64 -0.32 4.73
CA LEU A 30 8.67 -1.06 5.54
C LEU A 30 8.98 -2.57 5.65
N GLY A 31 10.19 -2.99 5.30
CA GLY A 31 10.62 -4.39 5.31
C GLY A 31 10.68 -5.06 6.70
N ARG A 32 10.71 -4.28 7.80
CA ARG A 32 10.72 -4.87 9.16
C ARG A 32 9.43 -5.61 9.48
N LEU A 33 8.27 -5.18 8.97
CA LEU A 33 7.03 -5.92 9.17
C LEU A 33 7.11 -7.33 8.54
N ALA A 34 7.80 -7.45 7.40
CA ALA A 34 8.05 -8.77 6.80
C ALA A 34 8.84 -9.69 7.75
N ALA A 35 9.77 -9.13 8.55
CA ALA A 35 10.52 -9.89 9.54
C ALA A 35 9.69 -10.35 10.75
N GLU A 36 8.52 -9.77 11.00
CA GLU A 36 7.58 -10.23 12.03
C GLU A 36 6.66 -11.35 11.55
N ILE A 37 6.62 -11.60 10.24
CA ILE A 37 5.85 -12.71 9.67
C ILE A 37 6.61 -14.02 9.92
N GLU A 38 5.96 -14.98 10.56
CA GLU A 38 6.43 -16.37 10.60
C GLU A 38 6.28 -16.96 9.21
N VAL A 39 7.38 -16.88 8.42
CA VAL A 39 7.39 -17.26 7.01
C VAL A 39 7.24 -18.78 6.88
N ILE A 40 6.27 -19.20 6.06
CA ILE A 40 6.05 -20.60 5.67
C ILE A 40 6.63 -20.83 4.28
N ASP A 41 6.24 -19.99 3.31
CA ASP A 41 6.76 -20.04 1.95
C ASP A 41 7.14 -18.62 1.48
N SER A 42 8.15 -18.52 0.62
CA SER A 42 8.60 -17.26 0.04
C SER A 42 9.10 -17.46 -1.38
N PHE A 43 8.63 -16.61 -2.30
CA PHE A 43 8.94 -16.72 -3.72
C PHE A 43 9.48 -15.38 -4.24
N PRO A 44 10.71 -15.34 -4.83
CA PRO A 44 11.16 -14.17 -5.58
C PRO A 44 10.15 -13.82 -6.68
N TYR A 45 9.88 -12.55 -6.92
CA TYR A 45 8.94 -12.14 -7.97
C TYR A 45 9.33 -12.66 -9.35
N ALA A 46 10.64 -12.74 -9.63
CA ALA A 46 11.17 -13.26 -10.89
C ALA A 46 10.86 -14.74 -11.16
N ASP A 47 10.56 -15.52 -10.11
CA ASP A 47 10.24 -16.94 -10.23
C ASP A 47 8.73 -17.17 -10.43
N ILE A 48 7.91 -16.14 -10.20
CA ILE A 48 6.45 -16.24 -10.33
C ILE A 48 6.04 -15.88 -11.76
N PRO A 49 5.34 -16.75 -12.49
CA PRO A 49 4.95 -16.48 -13.87
C PRO A 49 4.17 -15.17 -13.98
N HIS A 50 4.50 -14.36 -14.99
CA HIS A 50 3.87 -13.07 -15.32
C HIS A 50 3.97 -11.96 -14.25
N PHE A 51 4.63 -12.24 -13.12
CA PHE A 51 4.76 -11.24 -12.07
C PHE A 51 5.77 -10.16 -12.50
N PRO A 52 5.48 -8.86 -12.25
CA PRO A 52 6.48 -7.83 -12.49
C PRO A 52 7.64 -7.97 -11.48
N VAL A 53 8.78 -7.37 -11.79
CA VAL A 53 9.97 -7.38 -10.93
C VAL A 53 10.18 -5.99 -10.36
N SER A 54 10.29 -5.87 -9.04
CA SER A 54 10.59 -4.58 -8.40
C SER A 54 12.04 -4.18 -8.68
N THR A 55 12.24 -2.92 -9.11
CA THR A 55 13.55 -2.36 -9.44
C THR A 55 13.99 -1.30 -8.42
N VAL A 56 13.14 -1.00 -7.43
CA VAL A 56 13.40 0.02 -6.41
C VAL A 56 14.37 -0.51 -5.36
N GLU A 57 15.41 0.26 -5.09
CA GLU A 57 16.39 -0.05 -4.04
C GLU A 57 15.71 -0.13 -2.66
N GLY A 58 16.02 -1.19 -1.91
CA GLY A 58 15.41 -1.48 -0.61
C GLY A 58 14.12 -2.32 -0.68
N HIS A 59 13.66 -2.71 -1.87
CA HIS A 59 12.61 -3.71 -2.03
C HIS A 59 13.22 -5.09 -2.22
N SER A 60 12.89 -6.05 -1.35
CA SER A 60 13.40 -7.43 -1.45
C SER A 60 12.84 -8.19 -2.65
N GLY A 61 11.73 -7.72 -3.23
CA GLY A 61 11.14 -8.28 -4.45
C GLY A 61 10.65 -9.72 -4.29
N ARG A 62 9.95 -10.03 -3.20
CA ARG A 62 9.42 -11.37 -2.95
C ARG A 62 8.01 -11.37 -2.41
N LEU A 63 7.30 -12.44 -2.72
CA LEU A 63 5.99 -12.77 -2.21
C LEU A 63 6.14 -13.73 -1.03
N ILE A 64 5.56 -13.39 0.11
CA ILE A 64 5.65 -14.14 1.35
C ILE A 64 4.27 -14.69 1.71
N PHE A 65 4.23 -15.96 2.10
CA PHE A 65 3.10 -16.60 2.77
C PHE A 65 3.54 -17.04 4.17
N GLY A 66 2.74 -16.70 5.18
CA GLY A 66 3.13 -17.00 6.55
C GLY A 66 2.05 -16.61 7.54
N ARG A 67 2.46 -16.42 8.81
CA ARG A 67 1.55 -16.00 9.89
C ARG A 67 1.99 -14.69 10.53
N LEU A 68 1.02 -13.82 10.77
CA LEU A 68 1.18 -12.59 11.53
C LEU A 68 0.02 -12.49 12.53
N GLY A 69 0.35 -12.27 13.81
CA GLY A 69 -0.68 -12.27 14.85
C GLY A 69 -1.45 -13.58 14.99
N GLY A 70 -0.86 -14.70 14.58
CA GLY A 70 -1.48 -16.05 14.60
C GLY A 70 -2.42 -16.35 13.43
N LYS A 71 -2.60 -15.44 12.48
CA LYS A 71 -3.43 -15.62 11.27
C LYS A 71 -2.56 -15.77 10.03
N GLU A 72 -3.05 -16.52 9.05
CA GLU A 72 -2.38 -16.64 7.76
C GLU A 72 -2.47 -15.33 6.97
N VAL A 73 -1.35 -14.90 6.40
CA VAL A 73 -1.22 -13.69 5.59
C VAL A 73 -0.40 -13.94 4.33
N MET A 74 -0.68 -13.15 3.31
CA MET A 74 0.16 -12.98 2.13
C MET A 74 0.79 -11.60 2.18
N ALA A 75 2.09 -11.46 1.97
CA ALA A 75 2.74 -10.17 1.96
C ALA A 75 3.60 -9.97 0.70
N LEU A 76 3.44 -8.80 0.07
CA LEU A 76 4.38 -8.32 -0.95
C LEU A 76 5.48 -7.54 -0.24
N GLU A 77 6.70 -8.06 -0.22
CA GLU A 77 7.87 -7.33 0.26
C GLU A 77 8.49 -6.53 -0.88
N GLY A 78 7.91 -5.37 -1.10
CA GLY A 78 8.12 -4.48 -2.23
C GLY A 78 6.86 -4.37 -3.10
N ARG A 79 6.74 -3.24 -3.78
CA ARG A 79 5.63 -2.94 -4.71
C ARG A 79 6.17 -2.50 -6.06
N PHE A 80 5.25 -2.30 -7.01
CA PHE A 80 5.55 -1.82 -8.36
C PHE A 80 5.02 -0.40 -8.52
N HIS A 81 5.81 0.46 -9.17
CA HIS A 81 5.44 1.85 -9.36
C HIS A 81 5.36 2.20 -10.84
N PHE A 82 4.54 3.19 -11.15
CA PHE A 82 4.42 3.70 -12.51
C PHE A 82 5.74 4.24 -13.05
N TYR A 83 6.53 4.93 -12.20
CA TYR A 83 7.82 5.48 -12.60
C TYR A 83 8.90 4.44 -12.93
N GLU A 84 8.69 3.18 -12.56
CA GLU A 84 9.59 2.08 -12.97
C GLU A 84 9.41 1.69 -14.46
N GLY A 85 8.45 2.30 -15.17
CA GLY A 85 8.12 2.03 -16.57
C GLY A 85 6.95 1.06 -16.76
N TYR A 86 6.33 0.62 -15.67
CA TYR A 86 5.14 -0.23 -15.70
C TYR A 86 3.88 0.58 -16.00
N ASN A 87 2.98 0.07 -16.85
CA ASN A 87 1.63 0.61 -16.98
C ASN A 87 0.76 0.23 -15.76
N MET A 88 -0.39 0.88 -15.61
CA MET A 88 -1.25 0.67 -14.43
C MET A 88 -1.82 -0.75 -14.30
N LYS A 89 -1.88 -1.53 -15.38
CA LYS A 89 -2.30 -2.92 -15.34
C LYS A 89 -1.21 -3.82 -14.79
N GLU A 90 0.05 -3.52 -15.08
CA GLU A 90 1.21 -4.21 -14.53
C GLU A 90 1.40 -3.85 -13.05
N VAL A 91 1.33 -2.56 -12.70
CA VAL A 91 1.39 -2.07 -11.31
C VAL A 91 0.37 -2.80 -10.41
N THR A 92 -0.85 -3.00 -10.93
CA THR A 92 -1.96 -3.59 -10.17
C THR A 92 -2.17 -5.09 -10.40
N PHE A 93 -1.33 -5.73 -11.21
CA PHE A 93 -1.39 -7.15 -11.49
C PHE A 93 -1.41 -8.01 -10.22
N PRO A 94 -0.55 -7.75 -9.20
CA PRO A 94 -0.57 -8.52 -7.96
C PRO A 94 -1.91 -8.46 -7.23
N VAL A 95 -2.59 -7.32 -7.24
CA VAL A 95 -3.91 -7.17 -6.57
C VAL A 95 -4.96 -8.04 -7.25
N ARG A 96 -4.89 -8.19 -8.57
CA ARG A 96 -5.75 -9.12 -9.31
C ARG A 96 -5.46 -10.58 -8.97
N VAL A 97 -4.18 -10.93 -8.83
CA VAL A 97 -3.76 -12.27 -8.39
C VAL A 97 -4.23 -12.54 -6.95
N MET A 98 -4.14 -11.57 -6.06
CA MET A 98 -4.69 -11.67 -4.69
C MET A 98 -6.18 -12.04 -4.71
N HIS A 99 -6.97 -11.38 -5.57
CA HIS A 99 -8.39 -11.71 -5.71
C HIS A 99 -8.61 -13.17 -6.14
N GLU A 100 -7.86 -13.67 -7.13
CA GLU A 100 -7.95 -15.06 -7.59
C GLU A 100 -7.48 -16.08 -6.53
N LEU A 101 -6.66 -15.64 -5.57
CA LEU A 101 -6.24 -16.42 -4.42
C LEU A 101 -7.25 -16.40 -3.27
N GLY A 102 -8.30 -15.58 -3.35
CA GLY A 102 -9.35 -15.49 -2.34
C GLY A 102 -9.10 -14.44 -1.24
N ILE A 103 -8.16 -13.52 -1.45
CA ILE A 103 -7.93 -12.40 -0.53
C ILE A 103 -9.19 -11.52 -0.46
N GLN A 104 -9.61 -11.20 0.76
CA GLN A 104 -10.79 -10.39 1.06
C GLN A 104 -10.43 -9.03 1.64
N THR A 105 -9.27 -8.91 2.28
CA THR A 105 -8.80 -7.68 2.91
C THR A 105 -7.39 -7.35 2.47
N LEU A 106 -7.18 -6.11 2.00
CA LEU A 106 -5.89 -5.59 1.60
C LEU A 106 -5.42 -4.51 2.57
N PHE A 107 -4.25 -4.70 3.15
CA PHE A 107 -3.52 -3.70 3.90
C PHE A 107 -2.46 -3.08 2.99
N VAL A 108 -2.45 -1.76 2.87
CA VAL A 108 -1.43 -1.04 2.10
C VAL A 108 -0.67 -0.07 3.00
N SER A 109 0.62 0.03 2.77
CA SER A 109 1.48 0.98 3.50
C SER A 109 2.43 1.69 2.55
N ASN A 110 2.78 2.91 2.89
CA ASN A 110 3.70 3.74 2.10
C ASN A 110 4.45 4.75 2.97
N ALA A 111 5.51 5.31 2.40
CA ALA A 111 6.14 6.55 2.84
C ALA A 111 5.52 7.70 2.03
N ALA A 112 5.27 8.85 2.64
CA ALA A 112 4.61 9.98 2.01
C ALA A 112 5.10 11.32 2.55
N GLY A 113 5.16 12.33 1.68
CA GLY A 113 5.40 13.73 2.07
C GLY A 113 4.14 14.34 2.69
N GLY A 114 4.24 14.88 3.90
CA GLY A 114 3.14 15.53 4.61
C GLY A 114 2.90 16.96 4.12
N MET A 115 1.66 17.27 3.75
CA MET A 115 1.25 18.61 3.32
C MET A 115 0.35 19.32 4.34
N ASN A 116 -0.16 18.60 5.32
CA ASN A 116 -0.94 19.16 6.41
C ASN A 116 0.02 19.84 7.41
N PRO A 117 -0.18 21.15 7.74
CA PRO A 117 0.72 21.89 8.64
C PRO A 117 0.77 21.33 10.07
N ASP A 118 -0.24 20.55 10.46
CA ASP A 118 -0.34 19.91 11.78
C ASP A 118 0.39 18.58 11.86
N PHE A 119 0.92 18.09 10.73
CA PHE A 119 1.67 16.83 10.69
C PHE A 119 3.15 17.04 11.02
N GLU A 120 3.75 15.99 11.56
CA GLU A 120 5.16 15.91 11.90
C GLU A 120 5.81 14.72 11.19
N ILE A 121 7.13 14.83 10.93
CA ILE A 121 7.90 13.69 10.41
C ILE A 121 7.83 12.56 11.45
N GLY A 122 7.47 11.37 10.99
CA GLY A 122 7.25 10.20 11.83
C GLY A 122 5.79 9.98 12.24
N ASP A 123 4.87 10.86 11.88
CA ASP A 123 3.45 10.60 12.10
C ASP A 123 2.97 9.39 11.27
N LEU A 124 2.14 8.56 11.89
CA LEU A 124 1.38 7.51 11.22
C LEU A 124 0.03 8.08 10.80
N MET A 125 -0.16 8.28 9.50
CA MET A 125 -1.43 8.75 8.94
C MET A 125 -2.30 7.58 8.50
N LEU A 126 -3.43 7.37 9.16
CA LEU A 126 -4.49 6.49 8.68
C LEU A 126 -5.12 7.15 7.44
N ILE A 127 -5.09 6.46 6.31
CA ILE A 127 -5.62 7.00 5.05
C ILE A 127 -7.15 6.84 5.08
N THR A 128 -7.86 7.96 5.12
CA THR A 128 -9.34 7.96 5.15
C THR A 128 -9.96 8.10 3.76
N ASP A 129 -9.23 8.71 2.83
CA ASP A 129 -9.63 8.89 1.43
C ASP A 129 -8.40 9.16 0.55
N HIS A 130 -8.58 9.25 -0.75
CA HIS A 130 -7.49 9.60 -1.67
C HIS A 130 -7.93 10.51 -2.82
N ILE A 131 -6.95 11.19 -3.41
CA ILE A 131 -7.08 11.92 -4.67
C ILE A 131 -6.18 11.22 -5.70
N ASN A 132 -6.76 10.80 -6.83
CA ASN A 132 -6.02 10.15 -7.90
C ASN A 132 -5.46 11.17 -8.89
N PHE A 133 -4.17 11.47 -8.78
CA PHE A 133 -3.39 12.28 -9.73
C PHE A 133 -2.46 11.44 -10.61
N MET A 134 -2.69 10.11 -10.67
CA MET A 134 -1.95 9.23 -11.57
C MET A 134 -2.29 9.52 -13.04
N PRO A 135 -1.30 9.42 -13.96
CA PRO A 135 -1.49 9.75 -15.38
C PRO A 135 -2.37 8.72 -16.12
N GLU A 136 -2.49 7.52 -15.57
CA GLU A 136 -3.32 6.44 -16.08
C GLU A 136 -4.28 5.93 -14.99
N HIS A 137 -5.41 5.35 -15.43
CA HIS A 137 -6.38 4.74 -14.54
C HIS A 137 -6.33 3.20 -14.70
N PRO A 138 -6.18 2.42 -13.62
CA PRO A 138 -6.02 0.95 -13.71
C PRO A 138 -7.24 0.22 -14.29
N LEU A 139 -8.40 0.87 -14.30
CA LEU A 139 -9.64 0.32 -14.91
C LEU A 139 -9.90 0.88 -16.32
N HIS A 140 -8.94 1.62 -16.91
CA HIS A 140 -9.09 2.12 -18.27
C HIS A 140 -9.11 0.95 -19.28
N GLY A 141 -10.04 1.03 -20.26
CA GLY A 141 -10.24 0.03 -21.30
C GLY A 141 -11.46 -0.89 -21.02
N PRO A 142 -11.52 -2.09 -21.63
CA PRO A 142 -12.59 -3.05 -21.39
C PRO A 142 -12.71 -3.43 -19.91
N ASN A 143 -13.95 -3.59 -19.43
CA ASN A 143 -14.17 -3.97 -18.03
C ASN A 143 -13.60 -5.36 -17.73
N PHE A 144 -13.04 -5.49 -16.53
CA PHE A 144 -12.56 -6.76 -16.01
C PHE A 144 -13.74 -7.53 -15.37
N PRO A 145 -13.90 -8.84 -15.61
CA PRO A 145 -15.09 -9.58 -15.18
C PRO A 145 -15.20 -9.77 -13.65
N THR A 146 -14.18 -9.39 -12.88
CA THR A 146 -14.15 -9.53 -11.42
C THR A 146 -14.90 -8.42 -10.67
N GLY A 147 -15.41 -7.41 -11.37
CA GLY A 147 -16.13 -6.31 -10.73
C GLY A 147 -16.99 -5.48 -11.69
N PRO A 148 -17.74 -4.51 -11.17
CA PRO A 148 -18.62 -3.66 -11.96
C PRO A 148 -17.81 -2.69 -12.84
N ARG A 149 -18.41 -2.26 -13.97
CA ARG A 149 -17.78 -1.26 -14.84
C ARG A 149 -17.49 0.06 -14.14
N PHE A 150 -18.36 0.44 -13.21
CA PHE A 150 -18.31 1.67 -12.44
C PHE A 150 -18.36 1.31 -10.94
N PRO A 151 -17.22 0.98 -10.33
CA PRO A 151 -17.17 0.69 -8.89
C PRO A 151 -17.46 1.93 -8.06
N ASP A 152 -18.22 1.76 -7.00
CA ASP A 152 -18.41 2.81 -6.00
C ASP A 152 -17.13 2.99 -5.18
N MET A 153 -16.67 4.23 -5.04
CA MET A 153 -15.48 4.62 -4.29
C MET A 153 -15.80 5.54 -3.09
N SER A 154 -17.09 5.69 -2.72
CA SER A 154 -17.50 6.51 -1.57
C SER A 154 -16.97 6.01 -0.23
N GLU A 155 -16.54 4.75 -0.18
CA GLU A 155 -15.83 4.14 0.94
C GLU A 155 -14.62 3.35 0.42
N ALA A 156 -13.63 4.06 -0.14
CA ALA A 156 -12.42 3.43 -0.69
C ALA A 156 -11.62 2.71 0.41
N TYR A 157 -11.58 3.30 1.60
CA TYR A 157 -10.97 2.73 2.81
C TYR A 157 -12.06 2.33 3.79
N ASP A 158 -12.00 1.11 4.30
CA ASP A 158 -13.04 0.50 5.12
C ASP A 158 -13.16 1.17 6.49
N ARG A 159 -14.34 1.70 6.82
CA ARG A 159 -14.59 2.45 8.05
C ARG A 159 -14.46 1.60 9.32
N GLN A 160 -14.77 0.31 9.25
CA GLN A 160 -14.65 -0.58 10.40
C GLN A 160 -13.16 -0.87 10.68
N LEU A 161 -12.35 -1.08 9.63
CA LEU A 161 -10.90 -1.25 9.78
C LEU A 161 -10.26 0.04 10.32
N LEU A 162 -10.68 1.21 9.84
CA LEU A 162 -10.22 2.49 10.40
C LEU A 162 -10.60 2.65 11.87
N SER A 163 -11.84 2.30 12.26
CA SER A 163 -12.25 2.34 13.68
C SER A 163 -11.41 1.41 14.54
N GLN A 164 -11.18 0.18 14.07
CA GLN A 164 -10.34 -0.79 14.76
C GLN A 164 -8.89 -0.28 14.93
N ALA A 165 -8.33 0.34 13.90
CA ALA A 165 -6.99 0.92 13.98
C ALA A 165 -6.88 2.05 15.02
N ARG A 166 -7.91 2.95 15.08
CA ARG A 166 -7.98 4.01 16.10
C ARG A 166 -8.03 3.44 17.52
N GLU A 167 -8.84 2.43 17.74
CA GLU A 167 -8.96 1.76 19.04
C GLU A 167 -7.63 1.14 19.46
N ILE A 168 -6.98 0.39 18.56
CA ILE A 168 -5.68 -0.22 18.81
C ILE A 168 -4.62 0.85 19.10
N ALA A 169 -4.56 1.90 18.29
CA ALA A 169 -3.62 2.99 18.50
C ALA A 169 -3.79 3.64 19.88
N LYS A 170 -5.05 3.90 20.28
CA LYS A 170 -5.38 4.43 21.61
C LYS A 170 -4.96 3.47 22.74
N GLU A 171 -5.28 2.19 22.63
CA GLU A 171 -4.93 1.16 23.62
C GLU A 171 -3.42 1.02 23.81
N LYS A 172 -2.66 1.16 22.71
CA LYS A 172 -1.20 1.02 22.68
C LYS A 172 -0.46 2.33 22.95
N GLY A 173 -1.16 3.45 23.07
CA GLY A 173 -0.54 4.78 23.22
C GLY A 173 0.23 5.23 21.98
N ILE A 174 -0.16 4.75 20.81
CA ILE A 174 0.45 5.13 19.52
C ILE A 174 -0.27 6.37 18.98
N LYS A 175 0.50 7.45 18.71
CA LYS A 175 -0.03 8.65 18.03
C LYS A 175 -0.35 8.28 16.59
N VAL A 176 -1.57 8.54 16.16
CA VAL A 176 -2.00 8.48 14.76
C VAL A 176 -2.67 9.78 14.36
N VAL A 177 -2.52 10.15 13.11
CA VAL A 177 -3.26 11.23 12.45
C VAL A 177 -4.10 10.65 11.32
N GLU A 178 -4.99 11.42 10.75
CA GLU A 178 -5.85 10.98 9.65
C GLU A 178 -5.77 11.95 8.51
N GLY A 179 -5.92 11.46 7.28
CA GLY A 179 -5.86 12.35 6.15
C GLY A 179 -6.13 11.72 4.80
N VAL A 180 -6.16 12.58 3.80
CA VAL A 180 -6.35 12.28 2.39
C VAL A 180 -5.00 12.11 1.71
N TYR A 181 -4.78 10.95 1.08
CA TYR A 181 -3.57 10.65 0.34
C TYR A 181 -3.71 11.06 -1.13
N VAL A 182 -2.74 11.81 -1.66
CA VAL A 182 -2.65 12.15 -3.09
C VAL A 182 -1.68 11.19 -3.77
N GLY A 183 -2.17 10.42 -4.74
CA GLY A 183 -1.32 9.55 -5.54
C GLY A 183 -0.81 10.24 -6.80
N THR A 184 0.52 10.35 -6.96
CA THR A 184 1.19 10.99 -8.11
C THR A 184 2.09 10.03 -8.85
N GLN A 185 2.56 10.41 -10.04
CA GLN A 185 3.36 9.52 -10.88
C GLN A 185 4.83 9.40 -10.44
N GLY A 186 5.43 10.44 -9.83
CA GLY A 186 6.87 10.51 -9.67
C GLY A 186 7.63 10.56 -11.00
N PRO A 187 8.97 10.25 -11.05
CA PRO A 187 9.82 9.91 -9.92
C PRO A 187 10.37 11.12 -9.14
N THR A 188 10.08 12.34 -9.58
CA THR A 188 10.53 13.54 -8.86
C THR A 188 9.71 13.74 -7.59
N TYR A 189 10.36 14.21 -6.52
CA TYR A 189 9.64 14.81 -5.41
C TYR A 189 8.96 16.10 -5.87
N GLU A 190 7.96 16.53 -5.12
CA GLU A 190 7.11 17.66 -5.47
C GLU A 190 7.85 18.98 -5.32
N THR A 191 7.60 19.92 -6.24
CA THR A 191 7.96 21.31 -6.07
C THR A 191 7.12 21.97 -4.96
N PRO A 192 7.59 23.08 -4.35
CA PRO A 192 6.76 23.83 -3.38
C PRO A 192 5.38 24.23 -3.90
N ALA A 193 5.28 24.51 -5.21
CA ALA A 193 4.00 24.86 -5.86
C ALA A 193 3.07 23.65 -5.98
N GLU A 194 3.60 22.45 -6.26
CA GLU A 194 2.83 21.22 -6.32
C GLU A 194 2.31 20.83 -4.94
N TYR A 195 3.12 20.90 -3.88
CA TYR A 195 2.66 20.70 -2.51
C TYR A 195 1.50 21.62 -2.15
N LYS A 196 1.64 22.91 -2.47
CA LYS A 196 0.59 23.90 -2.23
C LYS A 196 -0.68 23.59 -3.03
N MET A 197 -0.53 23.20 -4.29
CA MET A 197 -1.66 22.81 -5.16
C MET A 197 -2.41 21.60 -4.56
N TYR A 198 -1.72 20.52 -4.24
CA TYR A 198 -2.34 19.32 -3.68
C TYR A 198 -3.01 19.59 -2.33
N ARG A 199 -2.40 20.45 -1.49
CA ARG A 199 -3.02 20.88 -0.23
C ARG A 199 -4.32 21.66 -0.45
N ILE A 200 -4.35 22.60 -1.41
CA ILE A 200 -5.56 23.34 -1.78
C ILE A 200 -6.67 22.42 -2.26
N LEU A 201 -6.33 21.34 -2.98
CA LEU A 201 -7.27 20.34 -3.46
C LEU A 201 -7.78 19.39 -2.35
N GLY A 202 -7.29 19.51 -1.13
CA GLY A 202 -7.74 18.75 0.02
C GLY A 202 -6.84 17.56 0.39
N GLY A 203 -5.64 17.43 -0.20
CA GLY A 203 -4.67 16.42 0.18
C GLY A 203 -3.94 16.75 1.49
N ASP A 204 -3.65 15.74 2.29
CA ASP A 204 -2.88 15.84 3.54
C ASP A 204 -1.48 15.22 3.42
N ALA A 205 -1.32 14.24 2.56
CA ALA A 205 -0.03 13.62 2.23
C ALA A 205 0.02 13.25 0.75
N VAL A 206 1.22 13.17 0.19
CA VAL A 206 1.45 12.83 -1.23
C VAL A 206 2.51 11.73 -1.36
N GLY A 207 2.31 10.86 -2.35
CA GLY A 207 3.28 9.82 -2.69
C GLY A 207 2.98 9.18 -4.03
N MET A 208 3.83 8.23 -4.44
CA MET A 208 3.90 7.73 -5.82
C MET A 208 3.31 6.33 -5.99
N SER A 209 2.36 5.93 -5.13
CA SER A 209 1.85 4.55 -5.08
C SER A 209 0.39 4.47 -4.61
N THR A 210 -0.01 3.31 -4.13
CA THR A 210 -1.19 3.05 -3.28
C THR A 210 -2.54 3.23 -3.99
N VAL A 211 -2.83 4.38 -4.58
CA VAL A 211 -4.14 4.68 -5.20
C VAL A 211 -4.55 3.65 -6.26
N PRO A 212 -3.67 3.25 -7.21
CA PRO A 212 -4.02 2.24 -8.20
C PRO A 212 -4.38 0.88 -7.58
N GLU A 213 -3.63 0.48 -6.54
CA GLU A 213 -3.86 -0.78 -5.81
C GLU A 213 -5.21 -0.76 -5.10
N VAL A 214 -5.53 0.35 -4.43
CA VAL A 214 -6.83 0.55 -3.75
C VAL A 214 -7.99 0.50 -4.75
N ILE A 215 -7.88 1.19 -5.88
CA ILE A 215 -8.91 1.19 -6.93
C ILE A 215 -9.19 -0.24 -7.41
N VAL A 216 -8.15 -1.04 -7.68
CA VAL A 216 -8.32 -2.41 -8.15
C VAL A 216 -8.83 -3.33 -7.05
N ALA A 217 -8.37 -3.17 -5.81
CA ALA A 217 -8.89 -3.93 -4.66
C ALA A 217 -10.40 -3.68 -4.46
N ARG A 218 -10.83 -2.43 -4.50
CA ARG A 218 -12.26 -2.06 -4.42
C ARG A 218 -13.07 -2.58 -5.59
N HIS A 219 -12.54 -2.50 -6.81
CA HIS A 219 -13.16 -3.11 -7.97
C HIS A 219 -13.37 -4.63 -7.81
N CYS A 220 -12.44 -5.31 -7.15
CA CYS A 220 -12.52 -6.74 -6.83
C CYS A 220 -13.36 -7.05 -5.57
N GLY A 221 -13.96 -6.05 -4.92
CA GLY A 221 -14.78 -6.23 -3.72
C GLY A 221 -13.99 -6.44 -2.42
N MET A 222 -12.69 -6.20 -2.41
CA MET A 222 -11.87 -6.30 -1.19
C MET A 222 -12.13 -5.11 -0.25
N ARG A 223 -12.04 -5.37 1.05
CA ARG A 223 -11.91 -4.31 2.06
C ARG A 223 -10.47 -3.78 2.04
N VAL A 224 -10.30 -2.48 2.23
CA VAL A 224 -8.96 -1.86 2.18
C VAL A 224 -8.69 -1.04 3.44
N PHE A 225 -7.49 -1.20 3.98
CA PHE A 225 -6.92 -0.37 5.04
C PHE A 225 -5.57 0.17 4.61
N GLY A 226 -5.31 1.46 4.83
CA GLY A 226 -4.08 2.11 4.41
C GLY A 226 -3.45 2.98 5.49
N VAL A 227 -2.10 2.93 5.58
CA VAL A 227 -1.32 3.79 6.46
C VAL A 227 -0.16 4.40 5.69
N SER A 228 0.02 5.71 5.83
CA SER A 228 1.23 6.41 5.40
C SER A 228 2.12 6.72 6.59
N ILE A 229 3.44 6.57 6.43
CA ILE A 229 4.41 7.18 7.32
C ILE A 229 4.80 8.52 6.72
N ILE A 230 4.65 9.61 7.47
CA ILE A 230 5.07 10.94 7.04
C ILE A 230 6.59 11.02 7.17
N THR A 231 7.28 11.17 6.03
CA THR A 231 8.75 11.09 5.96
C THR A 231 9.42 12.43 5.76
N ASP A 232 8.71 13.40 5.24
CA ASP A 232 9.13 14.75 4.94
C ASP A 232 7.93 15.70 4.97
N LEU A 233 8.15 17.01 4.94
CA LEU A 233 7.09 18.01 5.02
C LEU A 233 7.14 18.98 3.84
N GLY A 234 6.09 18.93 3.01
CA GLY A 234 5.79 19.89 1.94
C GLY A 234 5.01 21.12 2.43
N VAL A 235 5.26 21.57 3.67
CA VAL A 235 4.60 22.73 4.29
C VAL A 235 5.44 23.98 4.09
N GLU A 236 4.82 25.10 3.71
CA GLU A 236 5.52 26.37 3.51
C GLU A 236 6.38 26.74 4.74
N GLY A 237 7.65 27.05 4.52
CA GLY A 237 8.63 27.33 5.57
C GLY A 237 9.26 26.07 6.22
N LYS A 238 8.77 24.88 5.92
CA LYS A 238 9.33 23.61 6.42
C LYS A 238 9.94 22.73 5.30
N ILE A 239 9.80 23.14 4.02
CA ILE A 239 10.32 22.40 2.88
C ILE A 239 11.84 22.43 2.90
N VAL A 240 12.47 21.26 2.88
CA VAL A 240 13.92 21.04 2.78
C VAL A 240 14.20 20.09 1.64
N GLU A 241 15.45 19.99 1.21
CA GLU A 241 15.88 18.96 0.26
C GLU A 241 15.61 17.57 0.85
N VAL A 242 15.03 16.68 0.04
CA VAL A 242 14.65 15.33 0.45
C VAL A 242 15.44 14.31 -0.38
N SER A 243 16.05 13.35 0.29
CA SER A 243 16.72 12.21 -0.34
C SER A 243 15.97 10.91 -0.04
N HIS A 244 16.13 9.91 -0.91
CA HIS A 244 15.54 8.59 -0.70
C HIS A 244 16.04 7.92 0.60
N GLU A 245 17.30 8.15 0.96
CA GLU A 245 17.89 7.65 2.22
C GLU A 245 17.22 8.27 3.45
N GLU A 246 16.90 9.56 3.42
CA GLU A 246 16.20 10.25 4.52
C GLU A 246 14.77 9.72 4.66
N VAL A 247 14.07 9.52 3.55
CA VAL A 247 12.74 8.89 3.51
C VAL A 247 12.79 7.50 4.15
N GLN A 248 13.74 6.66 3.76
CA GLN A 248 13.91 5.32 4.34
C GLN A 248 14.24 5.39 5.84
N ARG A 249 15.09 6.31 6.25
CA ARG A 249 15.47 6.49 7.66
C ARG A 249 14.27 6.90 8.52
N ALA A 250 13.49 7.87 8.06
CA ALA A 250 12.28 8.32 8.75
C ALA A 250 11.24 7.19 8.84
N ALA A 251 11.00 6.47 7.75
CA ALA A 251 10.10 5.33 7.72
C ALA A 251 10.54 4.22 8.68
N ASN A 252 11.81 3.83 8.66
CA ASN A 252 12.37 2.79 9.52
C ASN A 252 12.26 3.10 11.01
N ALA A 253 12.32 4.37 11.41
CA ALA A 253 12.20 4.78 12.82
C ALA A 253 10.82 4.51 13.41
N VAL A 254 9.75 4.62 12.59
CA VAL A 254 8.34 4.55 13.05
C VAL A 254 7.66 3.23 12.66
N GLN A 255 8.27 2.49 11.75
CA GLN A 255 7.75 1.21 11.27
C GLN A 255 7.32 0.22 12.39
N PRO A 256 8.04 0.09 13.53
CA PRO A 256 7.60 -0.81 14.60
C PRO A 256 6.21 -0.48 15.16
N LEU A 257 5.84 0.82 15.20
CA LEU A 257 4.53 1.25 15.66
C LEU A 257 3.43 0.89 14.66
N MET A 258 3.70 1.05 13.36
CA MET A 258 2.79 0.61 12.31
C MET A 258 2.63 -0.92 12.31
N ALA A 259 3.73 -1.65 12.46
CA ALA A 259 3.72 -3.11 12.54
C ALA A 259 2.86 -3.61 13.72
N GLU A 260 2.93 -2.94 14.87
CA GLU A 260 2.09 -3.23 16.03
C GLU A 260 0.60 -3.09 15.70
N ILE A 261 0.21 -1.99 15.02
CA ILE A 261 -1.18 -1.77 14.59
C ILE A 261 -1.62 -2.88 13.62
N PHE A 262 -0.85 -3.17 12.59
CA PHE A 262 -1.20 -4.19 11.58
C PHE A 262 -1.33 -5.57 12.22
N ARG A 263 -0.37 -5.97 13.07
CA ARG A 263 -0.40 -7.25 13.77
C ARG A 263 -1.65 -7.41 14.63
N GLU A 264 -1.98 -6.37 15.43
CA GLU A 264 -3.16 -6.39 16.29
C GLU A 264 -4.47 -6.41 15.49
N MET A 265 -4.56 -5.65 14.40
CA MET A 265 -5.72 -5.66 13.52
C MET A 265 -5.93 -7.06 12.93
N ILE A 266 -4.87 -7.68 12.40
CA ILE A 266 -4.93 -9.03 11.82
C ILE A 266 -5.28 -10.07 12.88
N ARG A 267 -4.72 -9.95 14.08
CA ARG A 267 -5.02 -10.85 15.20
C ARG A 267 -6.50 -10.81 15.60
N ARG A 268 -7.14 -9.63 15.56
CA ARG A 268 -8.54 -9.42 15.99
C ARG A 268 -9.56 -9.72 14.88
N GLY A 269 -9.15 -9.61 13.59
CA GLY A 269 -9.96 -9.93 12.41
C GLY A 269 -9.83 -11.38 12.03
#